data_9ffb1cbeb1133c1a4d56a85aca3843ed
#
_entry.id   9ffb1cbeb1133c1a4d56a85aca3843ed
#
_cell.length_a   1.000
_cell.length_b   1.000
_cell.length_c   1.000
_cell.angle_alpha   90.00
_cell.angle_beta   90.00
_cell.angle_gamma   90.00
#
_symmetry.space_group_name_H-M   'P 1'
#
loop_
_entity.id
_entity.type
_entity.pdbx_description
1 polymer ?
#
loop_
_entity_poly.entity_id
_entity_poly.type
_entity_poly.pdbx_seq_one_letter_code
_entity_poly.pdbx_strand_id
1 'polypeptide(L)'
;MNKAFTRGHEPDDDGDTLPALQLPPGVKNYITPGGHQRLQEELDHLWKVERPELVKTITWAASNGDRSENGDYIYGKKRLREIDRRVRFLRKRLELAEVVDPAQRGACDQVFFGATVTVCDSNGCKNIYSIV
;
A
#
# COMPACT_ATOMS: atom_id res chain seq x y z
N MET A 1 -13.50 33.78 -31.76
CA MET A 1 -12.41 32.89 -31.40
C MET A 1 -12.77 32.18 -30.15
N ASN A 2 -13.19 30.95 -30.28
CA ASN A 2 -13.53 30.14 -29.14
C ASN A 2 -12.24 29.65 -28.48
N LYS A 3 -11.89 30.26 -27.37
CA LYS A 3 -11.08 29.60 -26.35
C LYS A 3 -11.95 28.58 -25.61
N ALA A 4 -12.60 27.70 -26.39
CA ALA A 4 -13.27 26.59 -25.87
C ALA A 4 -12.21 25.62 -25.38
N PHE A 5 -12.29 25.25 -24.12
CA PHE A 5 -11.65 24.07 -23.56
C PHE A 5 -10.11 24.03 -23.66
N THR A 6 -9.42 24.96 -23.04
CA THR A 6 -8.38 24.44 -22.18
C THR A 6 -9.13 23.66 -21.10
N ARG A 7 -9.37 22.35 -21.32
CA ARG A 7 -9.51 21.43 -20.23
C ARG A 7 -8.41 21.81 -19.26
N GLY A 8 -8.79 22.33 -18.11
CA GLY A 8 -7.90 22.28 -17.01
C GLY A 8 -7.47 20.82 -16.97
N HIS A 9 -6.27 20.54 -17.42
CA HIS A 9 -5.52 19.42 -16.99
C HIS A 9 -5.54 19.58 -15.48
N GLU A 10 -6.51 18.93 -14.83
CA GLU A 10 -6.34 18.69 -13.41
C GLU A 10 -4.94 18.10 -13.38
N PRO A 11 -3.98 18.74 -12.71
CA PRO A 11 -2.69 18.11 -12.54
C PRO A 11 -3.04 16.73 -12.04
N ASP A 12 -2.75 15.71 -12.85
CA ASP A 12 -2.68 14.37 -12.31
C ASP A 12 -1.86 14.59 -11.07
N ASP A 13 -2.52 14.58 -9.91
CA ASP A 13 -1.83 14.60 -8.64
C ASP A 13 -1.07 13.28 -8.61
N ASP A 14 -0.02 13.28 -9.41
CA ASP A 14 1.09 12.36 -9.32
C ASP A 14 1.78 12.66 -8.00
N GLY A 15 0.98 12.63 -6.94
CA GLY A 15 1.45 12.57 -5.58
C GLY A 15 2.28 11.30 -5.38
N ASP A 16 3.26 11.18 -6.24
CA ASP A 16 4.21 10.07 -6.31
C ASP A 16 5.23 10.15 -5.18
N THR A 17 5.11 11.15 -4.37
CA THR A 17 5.79 11.24 -3.10
C THR A 17 4.87 10.71 -2.02
N LEU A 18 4.80 9.39 -1.92
CA LEU A 18 4.36 8.78 -0.67
C LEU A 18 5.47 9.04 0.37
N PRO A 19 5.34 10.09 1.21
CA PRO A 19 6.42 10.44 2.17
C PRO A 19 6.74 9.30 3.12
N ALA A 20 5.77 8.40 3.30
CA ALA A 20 5.86 7.24 4.18
C ALA A 20 6.81 6.13 3.70
N LEU A 21 7.32 6.23 2.47
CA LEU A 21 8.23 5.22 1.92
C LEU A 21 9.68 5.70 1.81
N GLN A 22 9.95 6.95 2.16
CA GLN A 22 11.32 7.44 2.22
C GLN A 22 11.94 7.02 3.55
N LEU A 23 12.48 5.82 3.56
CA LEU A 23 13.34 5.40 4.67
C LEU A 23 14.65 6.21 4.62
N PRO A 24 15.16 6.67 5.78
CA PRO A 24 16.47 7.27 5.82
C PRO A 24 17.53 6.33 5.23
N PRO A 25 18.61 6.86 4.63
CA PRO A 25 19.67 6.03 4.07
C PRO A 25 20.24 5.08 5.14
N GLY A 26 20.37 3.80 4.78
CA GLY A 26 20.94 2.77 5.67
C GLY A 26 19.97 2.14 6.65
N VAL A 27 18.68 2.57 6.68
CA VAL A 27 17.67 1.94 7.50
C VAL A 27 17.11 0.71 6.78
N LYS A 28 17.12 -0.42 7.47
CA LYS A 28 16.52 -1.67 6.98
C LYS A 28 15.02 -1.70 7.27
N ASN A 29 14.25 -2.16 6.29
CA ASN A 29 12.80 -2.33 6.43
C ASN A 29 12.49 -3.80 6.74
N TYR A 30 12.50 -4.15 8.00
CA TYR A 30 12.19 -5.51 8.44
C TYR A 30 10.70 -5.80 8.35
N ILE A 31 10.37 -7.03 7.96
CA ILE A 31 9.00 -7.55 7.92
C ILE A 31 8.98 -9.02 8.37
N THR A 32 7.92 -9.40 9.04
CA THR A 32 7.71 -10.83 9.38
C THR A 32 7.31 -11.63 8.14
N PRO A 33 7.56 -12.96 8.10
CA PRO A 33 7.11 -13.80 6.99
C PRO A 33 5.61 -13.70 6.75
N GLY A 34 4.80 -13.68 7.82
CA GLY A 34 3.35 -13.52 7.71
C GLY A 34 2.93 -12.15 7.18
N GLY A 35 3.64 -11.08 7.57
CA GLY A 35 3.42 -9.74 7.04
C GLY A 35 3.76 -9.65 5.55
N HIS A 36 4.88 -10.23 5.14
CA HIS A 36 5.29 -10.30 3.74
C HIS A 36 4.26 -11.05 2.89
N GLN A 37 3.80 -12.20 3.38
CA GLN A 37 2.79 -12.99 2.68
C GLN A 37 1.48 -12.21 2.49
N ARG A 38 0.98 -11.53 3.52
CA ARG A 38 -0.24 -10.71 3.42
C ARG A 38 -0.13 -9.61 2.39
N LEU A 39 1.00 -8.90 2.35
CA LEU A 39 1.22 -7.85 1.34
C LEU A 39 1.32 -8.43 -0.08
N GLN A 40 1.93 -9.59 -0.23
CA GLN A 40 2.03 -10.28 -1.51
C GLN A 40 0.66 -10.76 -2.00
N GLU A 41 -0.16 -11.32 -1.12
CA GLU A 41 -1.53 -11.76 -1.43
C GLU A 41 -2.43 -10.58 -1.80
N GLU A 42 -2.31 -9.46 -1.10
CA GLU A 42 -3.02 -8.22 -1.45
C GLU A 42 -2.62 -7.72 -2.83
N LEU A 43 -1.32 -7.66 -3.12
CA LEU A 43 -0.80 -7.24 -4.42
C LEU A 43 -1.33 -8.14 -5.55
N ASP A 44 -1.28 -9.45 -5.35
CA ASP A 44 -1.76 -10.42 -6.34
C ASP A 44 -3.27 -10.29 -6.57
N HIS A 45 -4.05 -10.11 -5.53
CA HIS A 45 -5.50 -9.90 -5.63
C HIS A 45 -5.84 -8.61 -6.40
N LEU A 46 -5.22 -7.50 -6.04
CA LEU A 46 -5.45 -6.22 -6.72
C LEU A 46 -5.07 -6.28 -8.20
N TRP A 47 -3.94 -6.89 -8.52
CA TRP A 47 -3.41 -6.91 -9.87
C TRP A 47 -4.07 -7.94 -10.78
N LYS A 48 -4.33 -9.13 -10.27
CA LYS A 48 -4.84 -10.27 -11.06
C LYS A 48 -6.36 -10.39 -11.10
N VAL A 49 -7.05 -9.89 -10.08
CA VAL A 49 -8.50 -10.03 -9.93
C VAL A 49 -9.21 -8.68 -10.02
N GLU A 50 -8.99 -7.79 -9.09
CA GLU A 50 -9.76 -6.55 -8.97
C GLU A 50 -9.53 -5.60 -10.15
N ARG A 51 -8.27 -5.37 -10.52
CA ARG A 51 -7.93 -4.47 -11.62
C ARG A 51 -8.50 -4.92 -12.98
N PRO A 52 -8.35 -6.18 -13.42
CA PRO A 52 -8.93 -6.62 -14.69
C PRO A 52 -10.46 -6.53 -14.74
N GLU A 53 -11.14 -6.85 -13.65
CA GLU A 53 -12.62 -6.74 -13.57
C GLU A 53 -13.06 -5.28 -13.65
N LEU A 54 -12.35 -4.39 -12.95
CA LEU A 54 -12.63 -2.96 -12.99
C LEU A 54 -12.40 -2.37 -14.38
N VAL A 55 -11.36 -2.78 -15.09
CA VAL A 55 -11.09 -2.36 -16.48
C VAL A 55 -12.22 -2.77 -17.41
N LYS A 56 -12.76 -3.98 -17.25
CA LYS A 56 -13.94 -4.43 -18.01
C LYS A 56 -15.16 -3.55 -17.73
N THR A 57 -15.42 -3.22 -16.48
CA THR A 57 -16.52 -2.35 -16.07
C THR A 57 -16.36 -0.95 -16.66
N ILE A 58 -15.18 -0.38 -16.62
CA ILE A 58 -14.86 0.94 -17.18
C ILE A 58 -15.06 0.93 -18.71
N THR A 59 -14.60 -0.11 -19.38
CA THR A 59 -14.76 -0.27 -20.83
C THR A 59 -16.22 -0.36 -21.21
N TRP A 60 -17.01 -1.14 -20.49
CA TRP A 60 -18.44 -1.23 -20.68
C TRP A 60 -19.14 0.12 -20.45
N ALA A 61 -18.85 0.80 -19.35
CA ALA A 61 -19.41 2.10 -19.02
C ALA A 61 -19.04 3.16 -20.08
N ALA A 62 -17.82 3.15 -20.60
CA ALA A 62 -17.37 4.06 -21.65
C ALA A 62 -18.13 3.88 -22.96
N SER A 63 -18.67 2.68 -23.22
CA SER A 63 -19.47 2.40 -24.44
C SER A 63 -20.93 2.89 -24.34
N ASN A 64 -21.41 3.25 -23.14
CA ASN A 64 -22.80 3.52 -22.84
C ASN A 64 -23.20 5.01 -22.90
N GLY A 65 -22.44 5.86 -23.60
CA GLY A 65 -22.79 7.27 -23.83
C GLY A 65 -21.73 8.28 -23.42
N ASP A 66 -22.18 9.46 -22.99
CA ASP A 66 -21.28 10.54 -22.64
C ASP A 66 -20.46 10.23 -21.37
N ARG A 67 -19.15 10.20 -21.51
CA ARG A 67 -18.21 9.91 -20.42
C ARG A 67 -18.23 10.97 -19.33
N SER A 68 -18.62 12.20 -19.65
CA SER A 68 -18.64 13.30 -18.67
C SER A 68 -19.78 13.18 -17.66
N GLU A 69 -20.89 12.52 -18.02
CA GLU A 69 -22.08 12.36 -17.16
C GLU A 69 -22.24 10.91 -16.69
N ASN A 70 -21.37 10.00 -17.10
CA ASN A 70 -21.44 8.59 -16.76
C ASN A 70 -20.78 8.35 -15.40
N GLY A 71 -21.61 8.21 -14.36
CA GLY A 71 -21.17 7.99 -12.99
C GLY A 71 -20.32 6.73 -12.81
N ASP A 72 -20.69 5.65 -13.50
CA ASP A 72 -19.94 4.38 -13.43
C ASP A 72 -18.55 4.51 -14.06
N TYR A 73 -18.43 5.27 -15.14
CA TYR A 73 -17.15 5.57 -15.77
C TYR A 73 -16.25 6.42 -14.85
N ILE A 74 -16.80 7.49 -14.28
CA ILE A 74 -16.06 8.40 -13.38
C ILE A 74 -15.60 7.67 -12.13
N TYR A 75 -16.51 6.93 -11.50
CA TYR A 75 -16.22 6.14 -10.30
C TYR A 75 -15.17 5.04 -10.59
N GLY A 76 -15.33 4.32 -11.69
CA GLY A 76 -14.40 3.28 -12.11
C GLY A 76 -12.99 3.83 -12.36
N LYS A 77 -12.87 4.97 -13.03
CA LYS A 77 -11.59 5.65 -13.26
C LYS A 77 -10.92 6.08 -11.96
N LYS A 78 -11.69 6.61 -11.01
CA LYS A 78 -11.18 6.97 -9.68
C LYS A 78 -10.66 5.74 -8.94
N ARG A 79 -11.44 4.66 -8.91
CA ARG A 79 -11.05 3.41 -8.26
C ARG A 79 -9.81 2.79 -8.90
N LEU A 80 -9.70 2.84 -10.22
CA LEU A 80 -8.52 2.36 -10.94
C LEU A 80 -7.23 3.09 -10.51
N ARG A 81 -7.31 4.40 -10.36
CA ARG A 81 -6.17 5.21 -9.86
C ARG A 81 -5.79 4.83 -8.43
N GLU A 82 -6.78 4.57 -7.57
CA GLU A 82 -6.53 4.10 -6.20
C GLU A 82 -5.83 2.74 -6.18
N ILE A 83 -6.29 1.80 -7.02
CA ILE A 83 -5.67 0.47 -7.16
C ILE A 83 -4.24 0.61 -7.67
N ASP A 84 -4.01 1.37 -8.72
CA ASP A 84 -2.67 1.55 -9.30
C ASP A 84 -1.70 2.21 -8.30
N ARG A 85 -2.17 3.16 -7.49
CA ARG A 85 -1.40 3.76 -6.40
C ARG A 85 -1.06 2.73 -5.32
N ARG A 86 -2.04 1.91 -4.91
CA ARG A 86 -1.83 0.86 -3.92
C ARG A 86 -0.88 -0.23 -4.42
N VAL A 87 -0.99 -0.63 -5.67
CA VAL A 87 -0.09 -1.59 -6.32
C VAL A 87 1.35 -1.07 -6.34
N ARG A 88 1.58 0.19 -6.71
CA ARG A 88 2.91 0.82 -6.67
C ARG A 88 3.48 0.83 -5.26
N PHE A 89 2.67 1.19 -4.27
CA PHE A 89 3.06 1.17 -2.87
C PHE A 89 3.49 -0.23 -2.41
N LEU A 90 2.67 -1.25 -2.68
CA LEU A 90 2.94 -2.63 -2.28
C LEU A 90 4.20 -3.18 -2.94
N ARG A 91 4.38 -2.95 -4.24
CA ARG A 91 5.58 -3.36 -4.97
C ARG A 91 6.85 -2.76 -4.36
N LYS A 92 6.83 -1.46 -4.13
CA LYS A 92 7.99 -0.77 -3.54
C LYS A 92 8.26 -1.24 -2.11
N ARG A 93 7.21 -1.46 -1.33
CA ARG A 93 7.33 -1.98 0.03
C ARG A 93 7.93 -3.38 0.07
N LEU A 94 7.47 -4.26 -0.80
CA LEU A 94 7.99 -5.64 -0.92
C LEU A 94 9.42 -5.66 -1.43
N GLU A 95 9.78 -4.80 -2.37
CA GLU A 95 11.14 -4.67 -2.89
C GLU A 95 12.15 -4.26 -1.81
N LEU A 96 11.76 -3.33 -0.94
CA LEU A 96 12.61 -2.82 0.15
C LEU A 96 12.58 -3.70 1.40
N ALA A 97 11.64 -4.64 1.49
CA ALA A 97 11.44 -5.45 2.69
C ALA A 97 12.55 -6.49 2.86
N GLU A 98 13.03 -6.60 4.09
CA GLU A 98 13.90 -7.69 4.53
C GLU A 98 13.09 -8.59 5.47
N VAL A 99 12.86 -9.84 5.06
CA VAL A 99 12.07 -10.80 5.84
C VAL A 99 12.90 -11.33 6.99
N VAL A 100 12.39 -11.15 8.20
CA VAL A 100 13.01 -11.66 9.44
C VAL A 100 11.99 -12.53 10.17
N ASP A 101 12.35 -13.80 10.37
CA ASP A 101 11.55 -14.73 11.15
C ASP A 101 11.98 -14.69 12.62
N PRO A 102 11.14 -14.17 13.52
CA PRO A 102 11.46 -14.11 14.95
C PRO A 102 11.67 -15.49 15.58
N ALA A 103 11.03 -16.52 15.03
CA ALA A 103 11.13 -17.89 15.56
C ALA A 103 12.51 -18.50 15.36
N GLN A 104 13.29 -18.03 14.39
CA GLN A 104 14.64 -18.51 14.12
C GLN A 104 15.70 -17.87 15.03
N ARG A 105 15.33 -16.82 15.74
CA ARG A 105 16.22 -16.15 16.68
C ARG A 105 16.12 -16.81 18.05
N GLY A 106 17.22 -17.36 18.55
CA GLY A 106 17.30 -17.90 19.89
C GLY A 106 17.22 -16.82 20.97
N ALA A 107 17.33 -17.23 22.24
CA ALA A 107 17.37 -16.30 23.37
C ALA A 107 18.49 -15.27 23.18
N CYS A 108 18.15 -14.01 23.36
CA CYS A 108 19.11 -12.89 23.29
C CYS A 108 18.87 -11.91 24.42
N ASP A 109 19.94 -11.25 24.84
CA ASP A 109 19.93 -10.22 25.89
C ASP A 109 19.51 -8.85 25.37
N GLN A 110 19.37 -8.72 24.06
CA GLN A 110 19.06 -7.46 23.39
C GLN A 110 17.72 -7.56 22.65
N VAL A 111 16.95 -6.47 22.67
CA VAL A 111 15.68 -6.38 21.96
C VAL A 111 15.92 -6.10 20.49
N PHE A 112 15.41 -6.98 19.64
CA PHE A 112 15.46 -6.85 18.19
C PHE A 112 14.06 -6.88 17.60
N PHE A 113 13.94 -6.59 16.29
CA PHE A 113 12.68 -6.77 15.56
C PHE A 113 12.11 -8.19 15.73
N GLY A 114 10.82 -8.27 16.03
CA GLY A 114 10.11 -9.52 16.28
C GLY A 114 10.15 -9.98 17.75
N ALA A 115 10.88 -9.28 18.62
CA ALA A 115 10.90 -9.58 20.05
C ALA A 115 9.59 -9.20 20.73
N THR A 116 9.19 -10.01 21.71
CA THR A 116 8.13 -9.68 22.67
C THR A 116 8.76 -9.40 24.02
N VAL A 117 8.55 -8.20 24.54
CA VAL A 117 9.15 -7.75 25.80
C VAL A 117 8.09 -7.42 26.82
N THR A 118 8.37 -7.77 28.07
CA THR A 118 7.56 -7.36 29.22
C THR A 118 8.28 -6.25 29.96
N VAL A 119 7.64 -5.10 30.07
CA VAL A 119 8.17 -3.92 30.76
C VAL A 119 7.38 -3.74 32.05
N CYS A 120 8.09 -3.50 33.17
CA CYS A 120 7.49 -3.21 34.46
C CYS A 120 7.85 -1.77 34.82
N ASP A 121 6.83 -0.99 35.22
CA ASP A 121 7.04 0.36 35.73
C ASP A 121 7.40 0.36 37.24
N SER A 122 7.70 1.52 37.80
CA SER A 122 8.00 1.70 39.22
C SER A 122 6.84 1.34 40.16
N ASN A 123 5.61 1.29 39.63
CA ASN A 123 4.40 0.94 40.39
C ASN A 123 4.06 -0.57 40.32
N GLY A 124 4.89 -1.36 39.64
CA GLY A 124 4.66 -2.78 39.45
C GLY A 124 3.71 -3.17 38.33
N CYS A 125 3.24 -2.20 37.52
CA CYS A 125 2.43 -2.46 36.32
C CYS A 125 3.27 -3.11 35.24
N LYS A 126 2.81 -4.23 34.72
CA LYS A 126 3.47 -4.97 33.62
C LYS A 126 2.77 -4.70 32.29
N ASN A 127 3.52 -4.31 31.29
CA ASN A 127 3.04 -4.14 29.92
C ASN A 127 3.84 -5.03 28.98
N ILE A 128 3.18 -5.63 28.01
CA ILE A 128 3.79 -6.52 27.01
C ILE A 128 3.75 -5.81 25.65
N TYR A 129 4.90 -5.70 25.00
CA TYR A 129 5.06 -5.08 23.69
C TYR A 129 5.67 -6.06 22.70
N SER A 130 5.11 -6.14 21.52
CA SER A 130 5.72 -6.81 20.36
C SER A 130 6.36 -5.79 19.45
N ILE A 131 7.62 -6.00 19.12
CA ILE A 131 8.42 -5.11 18.28
C ILE A 131 8.29 -5.57 16.82
N VAL A 132 7.34 -5.00 16.12
CA VAL A 132 7.06 -5.32 14.71
C VAL A 132 6.86 -4.07 13.85
#